data_187388feb5bd585242a739b9d58d54c4
#
_entry.id   187388feb5bd585242a739b9d58d54c4
#
_cell.length_a   1.000
_cell.length_b   1.000
_cell.length_c   1.000
_cell.angle_alpha   90.00
_cell.angle_beta   90.00
_cell.angle_gamma   90.00
#
_symmetry.space_group_name_H-M   'P 1'
#
loop_
_entity.id
_entity.type
_entity.pdbx_description
1 polymer ?
#
loop_
_entity_poly.entity_id
_entity_poly.type
_entity_poly.pdbx_seq_one_letter_code
_entity_poly.pdbx_strand_id
1 'polypeptide(L)' 'MKEFFERFMIITHYLFWIVGFILVMAIYGADPEVGLLFPFIIGAIFSSFPTLLWYLFFGKPRWFPWDK' A
#
# COMPACT_ATOMS: atom_id res chain seq x y z
N MET A 1 12.53 13.97 -16.15
CA MET A 1 12.00 14.30 -14.82
C MET A 1 10.69 13.60 -14.52
N LYS A 2 9.73 13.71 -15.46
CA LYS A 2 8.43 13.07 -15.25
C LYS A 2 8.55 11.56 -15.16
N GLU A 3 9.38 10.97 -15.99
CA GLU A 3 9.58 9.51 -15.95
C GLU A 3 10.25 9.05 -14.67
N PHE A 4 11.22 9.82 -14.19
CA PHE A 4 11.88 9.50 -12.94
C PHE A 4 10.90 9.55 -11.78
N PHE A 5 10.07 10.57 -11.73
CA PHE A 5 9.10 10.74 -10.68
C PHE A 5 8.07 9.61 -10.68
N GLU A 6 7.63 9.23 -11.88
CA GLU A 6 6.68 8.14 -12.04
C GLU A 6 7.28 6.82 -11.56
N ARG A 7 8.53 6.55 -11.93
CA ARG A 7 9.22 5.34 -11.48
C ARG A 7 9.39 5.32 -9.97
N PHE A 8 9.72 6.46 -9.40
CA PHE A 8 9.86 6.58 -7.95
C PHE A 8 8.54 6.27 -7.26
N MET A 9 7.43 6.78 -7.80
CA MET A 9 6.12 6.53 -7.24
C MET A 9 5.75 5.05 -7.33
N ILE A 10 6.06 4.39 -8.42
CA ILE A 10 5.77 2.97 -8.58
C ILE A 10 6.57 2.16 -7.58
N ILE A 11 7.85 2.44 -7.41
CA ILE A 11 8.69 1.74 -6.45
C ILE A 11 8.16 1.96 -5.04
N THR A 12 7.81 3.18 -4.71
CA THR A 12 7.22 3.49 -3.40
C THR A 12 5.94 2.71 -3.18
N HIS A 13 5.10 2.60 -4.21
CA HIS A 13 3.85 1.85 -4.12
C HIS A 13 4.11 0.38 -3.83
N TYR A 14 5.09 -0.22 -4.52
CA TYR A 14 5.48 -1.60 -4.25
C TYR A 14 5.98 -1.78 -2.83
N LEU A 15 6.80 -0.85 -2.36
CA LEU A 15 7.33 -0.91 -1.00
C LEU A 15 6.19 -0.84 0.03
N PHE A 16 5.22 0.04 -0.19
CA PHE A 16 4.07 0.14 0.72
C PHE A 16 3.29 -1.16 0.76
N TRP A 17 3.12 -1.81 -0.39
CA TRP A 17 2.41 -3.09 -0.43
C TRP A 17 3.17 -4.17 0.31
N ILE A 18 4.49 -4.24 0.13
CA ILE A 18 5.31 -5.24 0.79
C ILE A 18 5.28 -5.03 2.30
N VAL A 19 5.51 -3.79 2.74
CA VAL A 19 5.51 -3.48 4.17
C VAL A 19 4.12 -3.72 4.77
N GLY A 20 3.07 -3.34 4.05
CA GLY A 20 1.71 -3.59 4.50
C GLY A 20 1.42 -5.07 4.68
N PHE A 21 1.88 -5.90 3.75
CA PHE A 21 1.71 -7.34 3.85
C PHE A 21 2.45 -7.89 5.07
N ILE A 22 3.68 -7.42 5.28
CA ILE A 22 4.46 -7.85 6.45
C ILE A 22 3.76 -7.43 7.74
N LEU A 23 3.21 -6.21 7.78
CA LEU A 23 2.47 -5.74 8.96
C LEU A 23 1.27 -6.62 9.24
N VAL A 24 0.50 -6.96 8.21
CA VAL A 24 -0.68 -7.81 8.37
C VAL A 24 -0.26 -9.17 8.94
N MET A 25 0.77 -9.76 8.39
CA MET A 25 1.23 -11.06 8.86
C MET A 25 1.79 -10.98 10.28
N ALA A 26 2.51 -9.90 10.60
CA ALA A 26 3.07 -9.72 11.94
C ALA A 26 1.98 -9.57 12.99
N ILE A 27 0.95 -8.78 12.70
CA ILE A 27 -0.14 -8.58 13.65
C ILE A 27 -0.91 -9.88 13.85
N TYR A 28 -1.22 -10.58 12.77
CA TYR A 28 -1.94 -11.84 12.86
C TYR A 28 -1.12 -12.90 13.59
N GLY A 29 0.18 -12.97 13.32
CA GLY A 29 1.05 -13.92 13.99
C GLY A 29 1.25 -13.63 15.47
N ALA A 30 1.24 -12.35 15.83
CA ALA A 30 1.42 -11.96 17.23
C ALA A 30 0.18 -12.25 18.06
N ASP A 31 -1.00 -12.04 17.50
CA ASP A 31 -2.27 -12.24 18.24
C ASP A 31 -3.34 -12.80 17.31
N PRO A 32 -3.34 -14.14 17.13
CA PRO A 32 -4.35 -14.76 16.26
C PRO A 32 -5.79 -14.58 16.73
N GLU A 33 -5.99 -14.27 18.01
CA GLU A 33 -7.33 -14.06 18.53
C GLU A 33 -8.00 -12.82 17.97
N VAL A 34 -7.21 -11.84 17.53
CA VAL A 34 -7.73 -10.64 16.89
C VAL A 34 -8.44 -10.97 15.57
N GLY A 35 -8.04 -12.06 14.93
CA GLY A 35 -8.60 -12.46 13.65
C GLY A 35 -7.95 -11.72 12.50
N LEU A 36 -8.43 -12.00 11.29
CA LEU A 36 -7.88 -11.39 10.08
C LEU A 36 -8.45 -10.02 9.79
N LEU A 37 -9.60 -9.70 10.37
CA LEU A 37 -10.29 -8.45 10.05
C LEU A 37 -9.47 -7.23 10.47
N PHE A 38 -8.94 -7.24 11.69
CA PHE A 38 -8.21 -6.09 12.21
C PHE A 38 -6.92 -5.81 11.41
N PRO A 39 -6.04 -6.81 11.21
CA PRO A 39 -4.85 -6.55 10.39
C PRO A 39 -5.18 -6.22 8.93
N PHE A 40 -6.28 -6.79 8.40
CA PHE A 40 -6.70 -6.47 7.05
C PHE A 40 -7.09 -5.00 6.92
N ILE A 41 -7.80 -4.48 7.92
CA ILE A 41 -8.18 -3.07 7.93
C ILE A 41 -6.95 -2.18 7.98
N ILE A 42 -5.99 -2.52 8.83
CA ILE A 42 -4.75 -1.75 8.94
C ILE A 42 -3.99 -1.77 7.61
N GLY A 43 -3.91 -2.94 6.97
CA GLY A 43 -3.27 -3.05 5.67
C GLY A 43 -3.95 -2.22 4.62
N ALA A 44 -5.29 -2.19 4.62
CA ALA A 44 -6.05 -1.38 3.67
C ALA A 44 -5.79 0.10 3.87
N ILE A 45 -5.77 0.56 5.13
CA ILE A 45 -5.47 1.95 5.43
C ILE A 45 -4.06 2.29 4.98
N PHE A 46 -3.10 1.42 5.27
CA PHE A 46 -1.71 1.64 4.91
C PHE A 46 -1.55 1.73 3.38
N SER A 47 -2.21 0.84 2.65
CA SER A 47 -2.09 0.82 1.19
C SER A 47 -2.84 1.97 0.51
N SER A 48 -3.68 2.68 1.25
CA SER A 48 -4.38 3.84 0.69
C SER A 48 -3.47 5.04 0.52
N PHE A 49 -2.34 5.09 1.24
CA PHE A 49 -1.42 6.22 1.12
C PHE A 49 -0.86 6.37 -0.30
N PRO A 50 -0.30 5.33 -0.93
CA PRO A 50 0.17 5.48 -2.30
C PRO A 50 -0.96 5.77 -3.29
N THR A 51 -2.16 5.27 -3.03
CA THR A 51 -3.31 5.59 -3.87
C THR A 51 -3.62 7.07 -3.82
N LEU A 52 -3.58 7.66 -2.62
CA LEU A 52 -3.78 9.10 -2.47
C LEU A 52 -2.70 9.90 -3.18
N LEU A 53 -1.44 9.46 -3.07
CA LEU A 53 -0.35 10.14 -3.74
C LEU A 53 -0.53 10.11 -5.25
N TRP A 54 -0.94 8.98 -5.81
CA TRP A 54 -1.21 8.88 -7.23
C TRP A 54 -2.33 9.83 -7.65
N TYR A 55 -3.38 9.92 -6.85
CA TYR A 55 -4.48 10.81 -7.13
C TYR A 55 -4.02 12.27 -7.11
N LEU A 56 -3.23 12.64 -6.10
CA LEU A 56 -2.78 14.02 -5.96
C LEU A 56 -1.84 14.45 -7.08
N PHE A 57 -0.94 13.56 -7.51
CA PHE A 57 0.08 13.93 -8.49
C PHE A 57 -0.36 13.71 -9.93
N PHE A 58 -1.19 12.71 -10.17
CA PHE A 58 -1.58 12.32 -11.52
C PHE A 58 -3.07 12.45 -11.78
N GLY A 59 -3.84 12.77 -10.78
CA GLY A 59 -5.29 12.92 -10.92
C GLY A 59 -6.06 11.62 -11.03
N LYS A 60 -5.38 10.49 -10.92
CA LYS A 60 -6.01 9.17 -10.99
C LYS A 60 -5.61 8.32 -9.79
N PRO A 61 -6.58 7.74 -9.05
CA PRO A 61 -6.23 6.81 -7.98
C PRO A 61 -5.71 5.50 -8.57
N ARG A 62 -4.63 5.00 -8.00
CA ARG A 62 -4.05 3.73 -8.43
C ARG A 62 -3.85 2.87 -7.20
N TRP A 63 -4.69 1.84 -7.09
CA TRP A 63 -4.64 0.95 -5.93
C TRP A 63 -3.51 -0.05 -6.02
N PHE A 64 -3.24 -0.56 -7.21
CA PHE A 64 -2.23 -1.58 -7.40
C PHE A 64 -1.05 -1.00 -8.15
N PRO A 65 0.18 -1.32 -7.71
CA PRO A 65 1.36 -0.79 -8.38
C PRO A 65 1.55 -1.30 -9.81
N TRP A 66 0.95 -2.44 -10.11
CA TRP A 66 1.03 -3.02 -11.46
C TRP A 66 -0.13 -2.60 -12.36
N ASP A 67 -1.05 -1.83 -11.85
CA ASP A 67 -2.19 -1.36 -12.62
C ASP A 67 -1.75 -0.27 -13.60
N LYS A 68 -2.24 -0.35 -14.81
CA LYS A 68 -1.86 0.63 -15.84
C LYS A 68 -2.93 1.71 -16.03
#